data_e5bacbca2341b1b7cef2556b234b80ca
#
_entry.id   e5bacbca2341b1b7cef2556b234b80ca
#
_cell.length_a   1.000
_cell.length_b   1.000
_cell.length_c   1.000
_cell.angle_alpha   90.00
_cell.angle_beta   90.00
_cell.angle_gamma   90.00
#
_symmetry.space_group_name_H-M   'P 1'
#
loop_
_entity.id
_entity.type
_entity.pdbx_description
1 polymer ?
#
loop_
_entity_poly.entity_id
_entity_poly.type
_entity_poly.pdbx_seq_one_letter_code
_entity_poly.pdbx_strand_id
1 'polypeptide(L)'
;MTSPDLFDTVVIGGGPAGATAAQELAQRGHRVLLLDRAGRIKPCGGAIPPRLIRDFDIPDELLVAKAQCARMVAPSNHRVDIPIDNGFVGMVNREDFDEWLRQRAAQAGAERRTGTFDRIERDADGTAVIHYMARAPHTKGEGTPASVRARCIIGADGANSEVAKQQVPGADKGKFVFAYHEIVRAPEHKPAGYDATRCDVFYQRQVSPDFYGWVFPHGDTLSIGTGSADKGFSLKGATALLRRMSGLDRAETLRREGAPLPLKPLPRWDNGRDVVLAGYAAGVVAPASGEGIYYAMLGGQLAAEAAHELLRTGQASALKLARKRFMKEHGTVFWVLGMMQWFWYTTDRRRERFVKICEDRDVQQLTFESYMNKKLTRKKPMAHVRIFFKDVAHLLGLARV
;
A
#
# COMPACT_ATOMS: atom_id res chain seq x y z
N MET A 1 -37.83 -10.33 17.02
CA MET A 1 -36.66 -9.96 16.15
C MET A 1 -35.70 -11.11 16.18
N THR A 2 -35.40 -11.71 15.04
CA THR A 2 -34.37 -12.76 14.95
C THR A 2 -33.02 -12.18 15.37
N SER A 3 -32.27 -12.91 16.21
CA SER A 3 -30.93 -12.50 16.63
C SER A 3 -30.04 -12.33 15.36
N PRO A 4 -29.22 -11.26 15.27
CA PRO A 4 -28.33 -11.09 14.12
C PRO A 4 -27.41 -12.29 13.92
N ASP A 5 -27.08 -12.59 12.64
CA ASP A 5 -26.15 -13.68 12.29
C ASP A 5 -24.84 -13.55 13.05
N LEU A 6 -24.38 -14.66 13.65
CA LEU A 6 -23.08 -14.72 14.33
C LEU A 6 -22.02 -15.31 13.41
N PHE A 7 -20.93 -14.56 13.17
CA PHE A 7 -19.74 -14.99 12.48
C PHE A 7 -18.58 -15.23 13.45
N ASP A 8 -17.68 -16.13 13.11
CA ASP A 8 -16.41 -16.26 13.83
C ASP A 8 -15.57 -15.00 13.63
N THR A 9 -15.49 -14.50 12.38
CA THR A 9 -14.81 -13.24 12.09
C THR A 9 -15.59 -12.40 11.08
N VAL A 10 -15.70 -11.09 11.37
CA VAL A 10 -16.12 -10.08 10.39
C VAL A 10 -14.90 -9.27 9.97
N VAL A 11 -14.60 -9.28 8.66
CA VAL A 11 -13.54 -8.49 8.05
C VAL A 11 -14.17 -7.25 7.42
N ILE A 12 -13.79 -6.07 7.88
CA ILE A 12 -14.31 -4.78 7.43
C ILE A 12 -13.34 -4.14 6.46
N GLY A 13 -13.72 -4.09 5.18
CA GLY A 13 -12.92 -3.60 4.06
C GLY A 13 -12.39 -4.72 3.16
N GLY A 14 -12.79 -4.71 1.88
CA GLY A 14 -12.46 -5.74 0.88
C GLY A 14 -11.29 -5.35 -0.04
N GLY A 15 -10.37 -4.51 0.42
CA GLY A 15 -9.08 -4.28 -0.25
C GLY A 15 -8.10 -5.43 -0.03
N PRO A 16 -6.85 -5.32 -0.52
CA PRO A 16 -5.85 -6.41 -0.46
C PRO A 16 -5.66 -7.03 0.94
N ALA A 17 -5.64 -6.21 1.99
CA ALA A 17 -5.50 -6.72 3.36
C ALA A 17 -6.71 -7.55 3.81
N GLY A 18 -7.92 -7.01 3.62
CA GLY A 18 -9.13 -7.67 4.12
C GLY A 18 -9.52 -8.89 3.29
N ALA A 19 -9.41 -8.82 1.96
CA ALA A 19 -9.69 -9.96 1.10
C ALA A 19 -8.71 -11.12 1.38
N THR A 20 -7.42 -10.83 1.58
CA THR A 20 -6.44 -11.85 1.99
C THR A 20 -6.77 -12.43 3.36
N ALA A 21 -7.11 -11.59 4.34
CA ALA A 21 -7.47 -12.08 5.68
C ALA A 21 -8.74 -12.96 5.66
N ALA A 22 -9.74 -12.57 4.88
CA ALA A 22 -10.98 -13.35 4.75
C ALA A 22 -10.73 -14.70 4.08
N GLN A 23 -9.91 -14.75 3.03
CA GLN A 23 -9.49 -15.99 2.39
C GLN A 23 -8.79 -16.93 3.37
N GLU A 24 -7.78 -16.44 4.07
CA GLU A 24 -6.97 -17.22 5.02
C GLU A 24 -7.81 -17.84 6.14
N LEU A 25 -8.76 -17.10 6.67
CA LEU A 25 -9.64 -17.59 7.73
C LEU A 25 -10.69 -18.59 7.20
N ALA A 26 -11.26 -18.33 6.02
CA ALA A 26 -12.22 -19.24 5.39
C ALA A 26 -11.57 -20.60 5.04
N GLN A 27 -10.34 -20.59 4.52
CA GLN A 27 -9.55 -21.81 4.26
C GLN A 27 -9.25 -22.61 5.54
N ARG A 28 -9.25 -21.97 6.72
CA ARG A 28 -9.12 -22.63 8.02
C ARG A 28 -10.45 -23.08 8.62
N GLY A 29 -11.54 -22.98 7.86
CA GLY A 29 -12.86 -23.46 8.23
C GLY A 29 -13.66 -22.53 9.15
N HIS A 30 -13.25 -21.25 9.30
CA HIS A 30 -14.02 -20.28 10.05
C HIS A 30 -15.19 -19.73 9.25
N ARG A 31 -16.31 -19.41 9.92
CA ARG A 31 -17.42 -18.66 9.34
C ARG A 31 -17.03 -17.18 9.24
N VAL A 32 -16.69 -16.72 8.03
CA VAL A 32 -16.15 -15.38 7.77
C VAL A 32 -17.12 -14.54 6.97
N LEU A 33 -17.37 -13.30 7.41
CA LEU A 33 -18.01 -12.27 6.62
C LEU A 33 -16.97 -11.26 6.13
N LEU A 34 -16.89 -11.04 4.81
CA LEU A 34 -16.17 -9.93 4.19
C LEU A 34 -17.16 -8.82 3.85
N LEU A 35 -17.14 -7.74 4.63
CA LEU A 35 -17.97 -6.56 4.45
C LEU A 35 -17.18 -5.49 3.71
N ASP A 36 -17.62 -5.10 2.52
CA ASP A 36 -17.01 -4.01 1.76
C ASP A 36 -18.04 -3.12 1.08
N ARG A 37 -17.69 -1.87 0.90
CA ARG A 37 -18.53 -0.92 0.14
C ARG A 37 -18.26 -1.08 -1.35
N ALA A 38 -19.33 -1.22 -2.16
CA ALA A 38 -19.19 -1.31 -3.61
C ALA A 38 -18.75 0.01 -4.27
N GLY A 39 -18.17 -0.12 -5.45
CA GLY A 39 -18.00 1.00 -6.41
C GLY A 39 -16.84 1.94 -6.11
N ARG A 40 -15.99 1.68 -5.12
CA ARG A 40 -14.79 2.49 -4.89
C ARG A 40 -13.54 1.78 -5.37
N ILE A 41 -12.91 2.35 -6.40
CA ILE A 41 -11.56 1.99 -6.80
C ILE A 41 -10.59 2.68 -5.83
N LYS A 42 -9.64 1.94 -5.28
CA LYS A 42 -8.63 2.55 -4.41
C LYS A 42 -7.55 3.21 -5.25
N PRO A 43 -7.29 4.53 -5.07
CA PRO A 43 -6.19 5.22 -5.73
C PRO A 43 -4.85 4.56 -5.42
N CYS A 44 -4.10 4.21 -6.48
CA CYS A 44 -2.81 3.54 -6.36
C CYS A 44 -2.02 3.63 -7.66
N GLY A 45 -0.70 3.71 -7.57
CA GLY A 45 0.19 3.58 -8.73
C GLY A 45 0.21 2.19 -9.36
N GLY A 46 -0.41 1.19 -8.74
CA GLY A 46 -0.61 -0.15 -9.30
C GLY A 46 0.64 -1.03 -9.39
N ALA A 47 1.81 -0.57 -8.97
CA ALA A 47 3.05 -1.31 -9.06
C ALA A 47 3.15 -2.39 -7.98
N ILE A 48 3.40 -3.64 -8.38
CA ILE A 48 3.57 -4.79 -7.49
C ILE A 48 4.90 -5.48 -7.75
N PRO A 49 5.69 -5.80 -6.69
CA PRO A 49 6.98 -6.46 -6.86
C PRO A 49 6.84 -7.95 -7.19
N PRO A 50 7.85 -8.58 -7.81
CA PRO A 50 7.88 -10.01 -8.10
C PRO A 50 7.62 -10.89 -6.87
N ARG A 51 8.08 -10.46 -5.71
CA ARG A 51 7.83 -11.16 -4.45
C ARG A 51 6.32 -11.27 -4.15
N LEU A 52 5.55 -10.19 -4.37
CA LEU A 52 4.10 -10.22 -4.17
C LEU A 52 3.44 -11.22 -5.12
N ILE A 53 3.84 -11.18 -6.40
CA ILE A 53 3.29 -12.07 -7.43
C ILE A 53 3.49 -13.53 -7.01
N ARG A 54 4.70 -13.89 -6.58
CA ARG A 54 5.04 -15.23 -6.15
C ARG A 54 4.40 -15.64 -4.83
N ASP A 55 4.51 -14.79 -3.79
CA ASP A 55 4.11 -15.16 -2.42
C ASP A 55 2.58 -15.22 -2.26
N PHE A 56 1.82 -14.64 -3.20
CA PHE A 56 0.36 -14.60 -3.19
C PHE A 56 -0.29 -15.21 -4.45
N ASP A 57 0.49 -15.88 -5.28
CA ASP A 57 0.01 -16.57 -6.48
C ASP A 57 -0.84 -15.65 -7.38
N ILE A 58 -0.31 -14.47 -7.70
CA ILE A 58 -1.00 -13.51 -8.56
C ILE A 58 -0.87 -13.97 -10.00
N PRO A 59 -1.98 -14.22 -10.70
CA PRO A 59 -1.94 -14.70 -12.07
C PRO A 59 -1.53 -13.59 -13.05
N ASP A 60 -0.86 -14.02 -14.13
CA ASP A 60 -0.28 -13.10 -15.14
C ASP A 60 -1.34 -12.25 -15.85
N GLU A 61 -2.56 -12.76 -16.01
CA GLU A 61 -3.69 -12.04 -16.64
C GLU A 61 -4.15 -10.76 -15.90
N LEU A 62 -3.78 -10.62 -14.63
CA LEU A 62 -4.01 -9.39 -13.88
C LEU A 62 -2.93 -8.34 -14.11
N LEU A 63 -1.83 -8.71 -14.77
CA LEU A 63 -0.71 -7.81 -15.06
C LEU A 63 -0.96 -7.07 -16.37
N VAL A 64 -1.43 -5.84 -16.30
CA VAL A 64 -1.69 -4.99 -17.47
C VAL A 64 -0.43 -4.44 -18.13
N ALA A 65 0.70 -4.42 -17.39
CA ALA A 65 2.04 -4.10 -17.92
C ALA A 65 3.12 -4.74 -17.05
N LYS A 66 4.30 -4.96 -17.63
CA LYS A 66 5.49 -5.48 -16.96
C LYS A 66 6.64 -4.49 -17.17
N ALA A 67 6.97 -3.71 -16.14
CA ALA A 67 8.09 -2.76 -16.20
C ALA A 67 9.41 -3.47 -15.93
N GLN A 68 10.35 -3.31 -16.84
CA GLN A 68 11.69 -3.93 -16.80
C GLN A 68 12.79 -2.95 -16.40
N CYS A 69 12.44 -1.68 -16.21
CA CYS A 69 13.35 -0.63 -15.81
C CYS A 69 12.63 0.36 -14.88
N ALA A 70 13.37 0.93 -13.93
CA ALA A 70 12.96 2.11 -13.19
C ALA A 70 13.92 3.26 -13.54
N ARG A 71 13.38 4.42 -13.94
CA ARG A 71 14.16 5.65 -14.17
C ARG A 71 13.99 6.60 -13.01
N MET A 72 15.11 7.01 -12.42
CA MET A 72 15.14 8.05 -11.41
C MET A 72 15.55 9.38 -12.05
N VAL A 73 14.76 10.44 -11.80
CA VAL A 73 15.00 11.76 -12.37
C VAL A 73 15.34 12.74 -11.25
N ALA A 74 16.55 13.31 -11.30
CA ALA A 74 17.07 14.26 -10.32
C ALA A 74 16.54 15.70 -10.55
N PRO A 75 16.74 16.62 -9.60
CA PRO A 75 16.41 18.04 -9.77
C PRO A 75 17.04 18.70 -11.00
N SER A 76 18.27 18.35 -11.36
CA SER A 76 18.96 18.82 -12.57
C SER A 76 18.45 18.20 -13.88
N ASN A 77 17.44 17.33 -13.83
CA ASN A 77 17.02 16.44 -14.92
C ASN A 77 18.05 15.34 -15.28
N HIS A 78 19.08 15.15 -14.46
CA HIS A 78 19.94 13.98 -14.59
C HIS A 78 19.11 12.71 -14.38
N ARG A 79 19.33 11.69 -15.21
CA ARG A 79 18.53 10.47 -15.28
C ARG A 79 19.40 9.26 -15.03
N VAL A 80 18.93 8.39 -14.15
CA VAL A 80 19.59 7.10 -13.88
C VAL A 80 18.58 5.99 -14.14
N ASP A 81 18.91 5.13 -15.11
CA ASP A 81 18.11 3.95 -15.41
C ASP A 81 18.62 2.76 -14.59
N ILE A 82 17.71 2.13 -13.88
CA ILE A 82 17.95 0.95 -13.06
C ILE A 82 17.24 -0.23 -13.73
N PRO A 83 17.98 -1.06 -14.50
CA PRO A 83 17.40 -2.25 -15.12
C PRO A 83 16.98 -3.26 -14.04
N ILE A 84 15.91 -3.98 -14.33
CA ILE A 84 15.39 -5.06 -13.48
C ILE A 84 15.92 -6.37 -14.00
N ASP A 85 17.09 -6.77 -13.53
CA ASP A 85 17.73 -8.01 -13.95
C ASP A 85 16.91 -9.22 -13.49
N ASN A 86 16.59 -10.12 -14.45
CA ASN A 86 15.87 -11.38 -14.20
C ASN A 86 14.48 -11.22 -13.54
N GLY A 87 13.75 -10.14 -13.86
CA GLY A 87 12.42 -9.90 -13.32
C GLY A 87 11.74 -8.68 -13.93
N PHE A 88 10.64 -8.29 -13.30
CA PHE A 88 9.87 -7.10 -13.68
C PHE A 88 9.05 -6.61 -12.47
N VAL A 89 8.63 -5.37 -12.51
CA VAL A 89 7.54 -4.87 -11.67
C VAL A 89 6.24 -5.06 -12.44
N GLY A 90 5.31 -5.81 -11.86
CA GLY A 90 3.97 -5.98 -12.43
C GLY A 90 3.13 -4.72 -12.18
N MET A 91 2.31 -4.36 -13.15
CA MET A 91 1.34 -3.28 -13.01
C MET A 91 -0.06 -3.87 -13.02
N VAL A 92 -0.89 -3.46 -12.06
CA VAL A 92 -2.27 -3.95 -11.92
C VAL A 92 -3.27 -2.80 -11.87
N ASN A 93 -4.42 -2.99 -12.52
CA ASN A 93 -5.58 -2.14 -12.30
C ASN A 93 -6.27 -2.54 -11.01
N ARG A 94 -6.47 -1.59 -10.10
CA ARG A 94 -7.00 -1.88 -8.77
C ARG A 94 -8.45 -2.34 -8.76
N GLU A 95 -9.23 -1.94 -9.76
CA GLU A 95 -10.60 -2.43 -9.97
C GLU A 95 -10.64 -3.95 -10.15
N ASP A 96 -9.78 -4.47 -11.05
CA ASP A 96 -9.73 -5.90 -11.39
C ASP A 96 -9.02 -6.70 -10.31
N PHE A 97 -7.88 -6.18 -9.83
CA PHE A 97 -7.06 -6.83 -8.81
C PHE A 97 -7.80 -6.99 -7.47
N ASP A 98 -8.45 -5.93 -6.97
CA ASP A 98 -9.16 -6.00 -5.70
C ASP A 98 -10.40 -6.89 -5.82
N GLU A 99 -11.09 -6.87 -6.98
CA GLU A 99 -12.24 -7.76 -7.20
C GLU A 99 -11.82 -9.23 -7.29
N TRP A 100 -10.72 -9.51 -7.98
CA TRP A 100 -10.16 -10.86 -8.02
C TRP A 100 -9.82 -11.39 -6.60
N LEU A 101 -9.22 -10.56 -5.74
CA LEU A 101 -8.94 -10.93 -4.36
C LEU A 101 -10.22 -11.22 -3.57
N ARG A 102 -11.28 -10.44 -3.76
CA ARG A 102 -12.60 -10.65 -3.11
C ARG A 102 -13.27 -11.94 -3.60
N GLN A 103 -13.17 -12.23 -4.91
CA GLN A 103 -13.68 -13.48 -5.49
C GLN A 103 -12.92 -14.68 -4.94
N ARG A 104 -11.59 -14.59 -4.85
CA ARG A 104 -10.75 -15.63 -4.25
C ARG A 104 -11.13 -15.92 -2.79
N ALA A 105 -11.43 -14.89 -2.01
CA ALA A 105 -11.92 -15.04 -0.65
C ALA A 105 -13.30 -15.74 -0.61
N ALA A 106 -14.21 -15.39 -1.51
CA ALA A 106 -15.52 -16.04 -1.61
C ALA A 106 -15.41 -17.51 -2.04
N GLN A 107 -14.54 -17.83 -2.99
CA GLN A 107 -14.26 -19.20 -3.41
C GLN A 107 -13.67 -20.06 -2.28
N ALA A 108 -12.94 -19.43 -1.35
CA ALA A 108 -12.45 -20.08 -0.15
C ALA A 108 -13.54 -20.30 0.92
N GLY A 109 -14.75 -19.76 0.74
CA GLY A 109 -15.89 -19.92 1.63
C GLY A 109 -16.26 -18.68 2.46
N ALA A 110 -15.61 -17.52 2.25
CA ALA A 110 -16.02 -16.28 2.92
C ALA A 110 -17.33 -15.74 2.34
N GLU A 111 -18.30 -15.42 3.18
CA GLU A 111 -19.53 -14.74 2.79
C GLU A 111 -19.20 -13.28 2.43
N ARG A 112 -19.67 -12.78 1.29
CA ARG A 112 -19.50 -11.38 0.88
C ARG A 112 -20.79 -10.61 1.08
N ARG A 113 -20.71 -9.47 1.77
CA ARG A 113 -21.81 -8.50 1.84
C ARG A 113 -21.31 -7.13 1.40
N THR A 114 -22.16 -6.46 0.63
CA THR A 114 -21.92 -5.08 0.23
C THR A 114 -22.57 -4.13 1.23
N GLY A 115 -21.77 -3.23 1.83
CA GLY A 115 -22.27 -2.25 2.77
C GLY A 115 -21.19 -1.34 3.31
N THR A 116 -21.61 -0.22 3.85
CA THR A 116 -20.73 0.76 4.49
C THR A 116 -20.76 0.55 6.00
N PHE A 117 -19.63 0.18 6.57
CA PHE A 117 -19.45 0.09 8.02
C PHE A 117 -19.81 1.40 8.72
N ASP A 118 -20.51 1.32 9.84
CA ASP A 118 -20.92 2.46 10.66
C ASP A 118 -20.22 2.40 12.03
N ARG A 119 -20.59 1.44 12.87
CA ARG A 119 -20.06 1.34 14.23
C ARG A 119 -20.06 -0.07 14.79
N ILE A 120 -19.33 -0.24 15.88
CA ILE A 120 -19.29 -1.46 16.67
C ILE A 120 -19.93 -1.18 18.04
N GLU A 121 -20.95 -1.94 18.39
CA GLU A 121 -21.56 -1.98 19.71
C GLU A 121 -21.33 -3.33 20.39
N ARG A 122 -21.86 -3.50 21.58
CA ARG A 122 -21.75 -4.75 22.35
C ARG A 122 -23.13 -5.21 22.79
N ASP A 123 -23.39 -6.48 22.60
CA ASP A 123 -24.54 -7.16 23.19
C ASP A 123 -24.42 -7.29 24.70
N ALA A 124 -25.51 -7.73 25.33
CA ALA A 124 -25.56 -8.00 26.77
C ALA A 124 -24.56 -9.08 27.21
N ASP A 125 -24.25 -10.04 26.34
CA ASP A 125 -23.22 -11.07 26.56
C ASP A 125 -21.80 -10.60 26.24
N GLY A 126 -21.67 -9.35 25.80
CA GLY A 126 -20.38 -8.73 25.42
C GLY A 126 -19.91 -9.04 24.01
N THR A 127 -20.64 -9.80 23.21
CA THR A 127 -20.32 -10.07 21.80
C THR A 127 -20.37 -8.78 20.97
N ALA A 128 -19.44 -8.63 20.02
CA ALA A 128 -19.44 -7.47 19.14
C ALA A 128 -20.62 -7.52 18.16
N VAL A 129 -21.33 -6.39 18.03
CA VAL A 129 -22.38 -6.15 17.04
C VAL A 129 -21.88 -5.08 16.06
N ILE A 130 -21.74 -5.47 14.79
CA ILE A 130 -21.26 -4.60 13.72
C ILE A 130 -22.47 -4.05 12.99
N HIS A 131 -22.67 -2.73 13.06
CA HIS A 131 -23.70 -2.00 12.34
C HIS A 131 -23.15 -1.49 11.01
N TYR A 132 -23.94 -1.60 9.96
CA TYR A 132 -23.58 -1.13 8.64
C TYR A 132 -24.81 -0.79 7.80
N MET A 133 -24.63 0.04 6.79
CA MET A 133 -25.64 0.34 5.77
C MET A 133 -25.50 -0.66 4.63
N ALA A 134 -26.37 -1.67 4.59
CA ALA A 134 -26.35 -2.70 3.56
C ALA A 134 -26.82 -2.12 2.21
N ARG A 135 -26.18 -2.55 1.13
CA ARG A 135 -26.56 -2.18 -0.25
C ARG A 135 -26.62 -3.41 -1.13
N ALA A 136 -27.58 -3.44 -2.03
CA ALA A 136 -27.53 -4.41 -3.11
C ALA A 136 -26.38 -4.07 -4.07
N PRO A 137 -25.69 -5.07 -4.66
CA PRO A 137 -24.66 -4.84 -5.64
C PRO A 137 -25.17 -3.90 -6.77
N HIS A 138 -24.33 -2.94 -7.19
CA HIS A 138 -24.61 -1.99 -8.28
C HIS A 138 -25.77 -1.00 -8.08
N THR A 139 -26.36 -0.90 -6.88
CA THR A 139 -27.40 0.10 -6.59
C THR A 139 -26.81 1.43 -6.14
N LYS A 140 -27.36 2.55 -6.68
CA LYS A 140 -27.12 3.91 -6.18
C LYS A 140 -28.22 4.25 -5.18
N GLY A 141 -27.89 4.88 -4.05
CA GLY A 141 -28.86 5.33 -3.04
C GLY A 141 -28.41 5.07 -1.61
N GLU A 142 -29.23 5.45 -0.67
CA GLU A 142 -29.03 5.14 0.75
C GLU A 142 -29.25 3.62 0.97
N GLY A 143 -28.32 3.01 1.73
CA GLY A 143 -28.44 1.61 2.11
C GLY A 143 -29.51 1.41 3.19
N THR A 144 -29.85 0.17 3.47
CA THR A 144 -30.74 -0.20 4.59
C THR A 144 -29.90 -0.55 5.84
N PRO A 145 -30.26 -0.09 7.03
CA PRO A 145 -29.58 -0.47 8.27
C PRO A 145 -29.60 -1.99 8.44
N ALA A 146 -28.43 -2.55 8.75
CA ALA A 146 -28.24 -3.96 9.03
C ALA A 146 -27.21 -4.14 10.14
N SER A 147 -27.24 -5.31 10.79
CA SER A 147 -26.23 -5.66 11.79
C SER A 147 -25.89 -7.14 11.74
N VAL A 148 -24.68 -7.47 12.17
CA VAL A 148 -24.19 -8.83 12.37
C VAL A 148 -23.38 -8.91 13.66
N ARG A 149 -23.26 -10.10 14.22
CA ARG A 149 -22.45 -10.37 15.42
C ARG A 149 -21.14 -11.02 15.02
N ALA A 150 -20.06 -10.76 15.76
CA ALA A 150 -18.76 -11.38 15.53
C ALA A 150 -18.04 -11.72 16.83
N ARG A 151 -17.32 -12.87 16.82
CA ARG A 151 -16.39 -13.24 17.89
C ARG A 151 -15.05 -12.52 17.75
N CYS A 152 -14.65 -12.19 16.51
CA CYS A 152 -13.46 -11.43 16.19
C CYS A 152 -13.73 -10.46 15.02
N ILE A 153 -13.04 -9.32 14.99
CA ILE A 153 -13.15 -8.32 13.93
C ILE A 153 -11.77 -8.01 13.38
N ILE A 154 -11.63 -8.00 12.03
CA ILE A 154 -10.46 -7.49 11.36
C ILE A 154 -10.80 -6.16 10.69
N GLY A 155 -10.21 -5.05 11.18
CA GLY A 155 -10.32 -3.72 10.57
C GLY A 155 -9.32 -3.58 9.42
N ALA A 156 -9.81 -3.59 8.17
CA ALA A 156 -9.03 -3.44 6.94
C ALA A 156 -9.59 -2.34 6.02
N ASP A 157 -10.29 -1.37 6.59
CA ASP A 157 -11.06 -0.31 5.93
C ASP A 157 -10.21 0.89 5.45
N GLY A 158 -8.89 0.73 5.43
CA GLY A 158 -7.96 1.63 4.78
C GLY A 158 -7.40 2.73 5.68
N ALA A 159 -6.78 3.76 5.07
CA ALA A 159 -6.01 4.78 5.78
C ALA A 159 -6.84 5.65 6.74
N ASN A 160 -8.11 5.87 6.41
CA ASN A 160 -9.06 6.61 7.25
C ASN A 160 -9.97 5.64 8.03
N SER A 161 -9.40 4.56 8.56
CA SER A 161 -10.13 3.48 9.21
C SER A 161 -11.03 3.97 10.33
N GLU A 162 -12.33 3.75 10.19
CA GLU A 162 -13.31 4.01 11.25
C GLU A 162 -13.24 2.92 12.34
N VAL A 163 -12.90 1.68 11.97
CA VAL A 163 -12.63 0.62 12.94
C VAL A 163 -11.46 1.01 13.86
N ALA A 164 -10.37 1.50 13.28
CA ALA A 164 -9.19 1.92 14.06
C ALA A 164 -9.53 3.05 15.03
N LYS A 165 -10.24 4.09 14.57
CA LYS A 165 -10.63 5.25 15.39
C LYS A 165 -11.55 4.84 16.57
N GLN A 166 -12.51 3.93 16.32
CA GLN A 166 -13.46 3.52 17.34
C GLN A 166 -12.85 2.52 18.35
N GLN A 167 -11.93 1.66 17.91
CA GLN A 167 -11.55 0.48 18.69
C GLN A 167 -10.10 0.48 19.19
N VAL A 168 -9.18 1.22 18.54
CA VAL A 168 -7.75 1.17 18.89
C VAL A 168 -7.26 2.53 19.38
N PRO A 169 -6.94 2.69 20.66
CA PRO A 169 -6.50 3.97 21.22
C PRO A 169 -5.28 4.55 20.50
N GLY A 170 -5.37 5.82 20.08
CA GLY A 170 -4.30 6.56 19.43
C GLY A 170 -4.11 6.27 17.95
N ALA A 171 -5.03 5.52 17.31
CA ALA A 171 -4.98 5.24 15.88
C ALA A 171 -5.29 6.48 15.00
N ASP A 172 -5.93 7.50 15.58
CA ASP A 172 -6.25 8.78 14.95
C ASP A 172 -5.02 9.72 14.76
N LYS A 173 -3.89 9.42 15.42
CA LYS A 173 -2.69 10.27 15.44
C LYS A 173 -1.68 9.95 14.33
N GLY A 174 -2.08 9.23 13.30
CA GLY A 174 -1.21 8.84 12.18
C GLY A 174 -0.73 10.05 11.36
N LYS A 175 0.53 9.98 10.88
CA LYS A 175 1.05 10.93 9.87
C LYS A 175 0.83 10.35 8.48
N PHE A 176 0.44 11.20 7.54
CA PHE A 176 0.11 10.79 6.18
C PHE A 176 0.85 11.65 5.15
N VAL A 177 1.23 11.03 4.04
CA VAL A 177 1.45 11.69 2.76
C VAL A 177 0.13 11.61 2.00
N PHE A 178 -0.33 12.72 1.43
CA PHE A 178 -1.47 12.72 0.53
C PHE A 178 -0.96 12.54 -0.89
N ALA A 179 -1.47 11.52 -1.58
CA ALA A 179 -1.16 11.25 -2.97
C ALA A 179 -2.33 11.68 -3.86
N TYR A 180 -2.01 12.22 -5.03
CA TYR A 180 -2.94 12.53 -6.10
C TYR A 180 -2.37 12.01 -7.41
N HIS A 181 -3.20 11.38 -8.23
CA HIS A 181 -2.81 10.94 -9.56
C HIS A 181 -3.95 11.06 -10.58
N GLU A 182 -3.57 11.07 -11.83
CA GLU A 182 -4.45 11.00 -12.97
C GLU A 182 -4.15 9.72 -13.74
N ILE A 183 -5.21 8.97 -14.06
CA ILE A 183 -5.14 7.91 -15.05
C ILE A 183 -5.42 8.55 -16.39
N VAL A 184 -4.47 8.45 -17.30
CA VAL A 184 -4.55 9.02 -18.64
C VAL A 184 -4.40 7.93 -19.69
N ARG A 185 -4.98 8.16 -20.88
CA ARG A 185 -4.81 7.25 -22.01
C ARG A 185 -3.34 7.24 -22.45
N ALA A 186 -2.81 6.06 -22.73
CA ALA A 186 -1.45 5.95 -23.29
C ALA A 186 -1.41 6.61 -24.67
N PRO A 187 -0.34 7.36 -25.01
CA PRO A 187 -0.26 8.05 -26.29
C PRO A 187 -0.03 7.04 -27.43
N GLU A 188 -0.80 7.17 -28.50
CA GLU A 188 -0.60 6.38 -29.73
C GLU A 188 0.78 6.62 -30.34
N HIS A 189 1.19 7.90 -30.38
CA HIS A 189 2.54 8.29 -30.77
C HIS A 189 3.37 8.55 -29.52
N LYS A 190 4.35 7.67 -29.27
CA LYS A 190 5.21 7.74 -28.08
C LYS A 190 6.00 9.06 -28.08
N PRO A 191 5.79 9.95 -27.09
CA PRO A 191 6.64 11.13 -26.95
C PRO A 191 8.10 10.74 -26.76
N ALA A 192 9.00 11.61 -27.15
CA ALA A 192 10.44 11.40 -26.91
C ALA A 192 10.68 11.21 -25.39
N GLY A 193 11.28 10.08 -25.05
CA GLY A 193 11.57 9.72 -23.64
C GLY A 193 10.49 8.90 -22.92
N TYR A 194 9.32 8.67 -23.49
CA TYR A 194 8.34 7.73 -22.96
C TYR A 194 8.71 6.28 -23.33
N ASP A 195 8.58 5.39 -22.35
CA ASP A 195 8.83 3.96 -22.50
C ASP A 195 7.76 3.16 -21.73
N ALA A 196 7.01 2.33 -22.44
CA ALA A 196 5.92 1.54 -21.88
C ALA A 196 6.39 0.38 -20.96
N THR A 197 7.70 0.12 -20.92
CA THR A 197 8.32 -0.90 -20.08
C THR A 197 9.11 -0.31 -18.91
N ARG A 198 8.93 1.00 -18.64
CA ARG A 198 9.70 1.70 -17.63
C ARG A 198 8.83 2.52 -16.68
N CYS A 199 9.13 2.42 -15.40
CA CYS A 199 8.55 3.27 -14.35
C CYS A 199 9.46 4.48 -14.13
N ASP A 200 8.98 5.70 -14.42
CA ASP A 200 9.72 6.93 -14.19
C ASP A 200 9.35 7.53 -12.82
N VAL A 201 10.36 7.86 -12.02
CA VAL A 201 10.23 8.42 -10.66
C VAL A 201 11.00 9.75 -10.58
N PHE A 202 10.30 10.81 -10.19
CA PHE A 202 10.81 12.18 -10.21
C PHE A 202 11.07 12.70 -8.80
N TYR A 203 12.32 12.97 -8.48
CA TYR A 203 12.78 13.51 -7.19
C TYR A 203 13.05 15.00 -7.30
N GLN A 204 12.05 15.80 -7.64
CA GLN A 204 12.15 17.24 -7.85
C GLN A 204 11.19 17.98 -6.92
N ARG A 205 11.67 19.04 -6.26
CA ARG A 205 10.87 19.81 -5.29
C ARG A 205 9.57 20.36 -5.90
N GLN A 206 9.61 20.77 -7.15
CA GLN A 206 8.43 21.30 -7.85
C GLN A 206 7.37 20.22 -8.13
N VAL A 207 7.77 18.94 -8.14
CA VAL A 207 6.89 17.78 -8.29
C VAL A 207 6.44 17.25 -6.93
N SER A 208 7.34 17.23 -5.95
CA SER A 208 7.04 16.90 -4.55
C SER A 208 8.09 17.50 -3.60
N PRO A 209 7.69 18.21 -2.54
CA PRO A 209 8.64 18.78 -1.57
C PRO A 209 9.26 17.75 -0.62
N ASP A 210 8.61 16.59 -0.40
CA ASP A 210 8.97 15.62 0.65
C ASP A 210 8.68 14.16 0.30
N PHE A 211 8.27 13.92 -0.97
CA PHE A 211 8.03 12.59 -1.52
C PHE A 211 8.59 12.54 -2.95
N TYR A 212 7.87 11.95 -3.91
CA TYR A 212 8.26 11.89 -5.33
C TYR A 212 7.02 11.97 -6.25
N GLY A 213 7.27 12.22 -7.55
CA GLY A 213 6.26 12.04 -8.58
C GLY A 213 6.55 10.80 -9.42
N TRP A 214 5.54 10.28 -10.09
CA TRP A 214 5.67 9.07 -10.91
C TRP A 214 4.92 9.16 -12.23
N VAL A 215 5.44 8.44 -13.23
CA VAL A 215 4.79 8.10 -14.48
C VAL A 215 4.93 6.60 -14.68
N PHE A 216 3.85 5.87 -14.49
CA PHE A 216 3.83 4.40 -14.52
C PHE A 216 2.94 3.87 -15.64
N PRO A 217 3.47 2.96 -16.49
CA PRO A 217 2.69 2.37 -17.59
C PRO A 217 1.65 1.37 -17.07
N HIS A 218 0.46 1.35 -17.69
CA HIS A 218 -0.61 0.40 -17.42
C HIS A 218 -1.24 -0.09 -18.73
N GLY A 219 -0.41 -0.56 -19.66
CA GLY A 219 -0.89 -1.01 -20.97
C GLY A 219 -1.38 0.16 -21.82
N ASP A 220 -2.69 0.25 -22.05
CA ASP A 220 -3.36 1.33 -22.79
C ASP A 220 -3.58 2.63 -21.99
N THR A 221 -3.17 2.63 -20.72
CA THR A 221 -3.25 3.77 -19.82
C THR A 221 -1.94 4.04 -19.10
N LEU A 222 -1.87 5.16 -18.39
CA LEU A 222 -0.75 5.57 -17.54
C LEU A 222 -1.30 6.10 -16.22
N SER A 223 -0.62 5.79 -15.12
CA SER A 223 -0.80 6.47 -13.84
C SER A 223 0.26 7.56 -13.68
N ILE A 224 -0.16 8.81 -13.61
CA ILE A 224 0.72 9.97 -13.42
C ILE A 224 0.32 10.68 -12.14
N GLY A 225 1.25 10.82 -11.21
CA GLY A 225 0.89 11.41 -9.93
C GLY A 225 2.07 11.85 -9.07
N THR A 226 1.71 12.38 -7.92
CA THR A 226 2.65 12.82 -6.89
C THR A 226 2.04 12.71 -5.50
N GLY A 227 2.87 12.83 -4.47
CA GLY A 227 2.44 12.85 -3.07
C GLY A 227 3.20 13.91 -2.27
N SER A 228 2.57 14.40 -1.19
CA SER A 228 3.22 15.26 -0.20
C SER A 228 2.54 15.20 1.16
N ALA A 229 3.29 15.37 2.25
CA ALA A 229 2.78 15.62 3.58
C ALA A 229 2.48 17.12 3.82
N ASP A 230 3.01 17.98 2.97
CA ASP A 230 2.72 19.43 3.01
C ASP A 230 1.31 19.72 2.49
N LYS A 231 0.42 20.10 3.40
CA LYS A 231 -0.98 20.42 3.08
C LYS A 231 -1.16 21.66 2.22
N GLY A 232 -0.15 22.55 2.19
CA GLY A 232 -0.13 23.76 1.35
C GLY A 232 0.31 23.48 -0.09
N PHE A 233 0.87 22.31 -0.36
CA PHE A 233 1.39 21.96 -1.67
C PHE A 233 0.27 21.52 -2.64
N SER A 234 0.27 22.10 -3.84
CA SER A 234 -0.72 21.79 -4.88
C SER A 234 -0.37 20.51 -5.62
N LEU A 235 -0.86 19.36 -5.13
CA LEU A 235 -0.67 18.07 -5.80
C LEU A 235 -1.21 18.06 -7.24
N LYS A 236 -2.38 18.69 -7.48
CA LYS A 236 -2.97 18.82 -8.81
C LYS A 236 -2.08 19.63 -9.76
N GLY A 237 -1.55 20.77 -9.26
CA GLY A 237 -0.62 21.61 -10.03
C GLY A 237 0.68 20.90 -10.37
N ALA A 238 1.24 20.16 -9.40
CA ALA A 238 2.45 19.37 -9.56
C ALA A 238 2.25 18.21 -10.55
N THR A 239 1.11 17.52 -10.52
CA THR A 239 0.78 16.47 -11.51
C THR A 239 0.62 17.05 -12.91
N ALA A 240 -0.01 18.22 -13.07
CA ALA A 240 -0.09 18.90 -14.36
C ALA A 240 1.29 19.33 -14.89
N LEU A 241 2.19 19.80 -14.00
CA LEU A 241 3.59 20.06 -14.35
C LEU A 241 4.30 18.79 -14.81
N LEU A 242 4.17 17.69 -14.06
CA LEU A 242 4.77 16.40 -14.37
C LEU A 242 4.32 15.87 -15.75
N ARG A 243 3.04 16.02 -16.09
CA ARG A 243 2.51 15.68 -17.41
C ARG A 243 3.20 16.47 -18.53
N ARG A 244 3.36 17.80 -18.35
CA ARG A 244 4.09 18.63 -19.33
C ARG A 244 5.55 18.20 -19.48
N MET A 245 6.24 17.96 -18.37
CA MET A 245 7.65 17.51 -18.37
C MET A 245 7.84 16.16 -19.06
N SER A 246 6.81 15.32 -19.05
CA SER A 246 6.82 13.99 -19.67
C SER A 246 6.23 13.97 -21.10
N GLY A 247 5.81 15.14 -21.64
CA GLY A 247 5.16 15.23 -22.96
C GLY A 247 3.77 14.60 -23.01
N LEU A 248 3.10 14.52 -21.88
CA LEU A 248 1.79 13.86 -21.71
C LEU A 248 0.69 14.85 -21.33
N ASP A 249 0.92 16.14 -21.54
CA ASP A 249 -0.04 17.23 -21.23
C ASP A 249 -1.33 17.13 -22.04
N ARG A 250 -1.26 16.63 -23.29
CA ARG A 250 -2.41 16.45 -24.20
C ARG A 250 -3.09 15.10 -24.06
N ALA A 251 -2.55 14.15 -23.27
CA ALA A 251 -3.19 12.85 -23.08
C ALA A 251 -4.56 12.99 -22.42
N GLU A 252 -5.52 12.24 -22.89
CA GLU A 252 -6.89 12.23 -22.33
C GLU A 252 -6.88 11.76 -20.89
N THR A 253 -7.48 12.53 -19.98
CA THR A 253 -7.62 12.12 -18.59
C THR A 253 -8.91 11.31 -18.41
N LEU A 254 -8.75 10.05 -18.06
CA LEU A 254 -9.86 9.12 -17.84
C LEU A 254 -10.40 9.22 -16.40
N ARG A 255 -9.50 9.38 -15.41
CA ARG A 255 -9.86 9.38 -14.00
C ARG A 255 -8.89 10.23 -13.17
N ARG A 256 -9.41 10.89 -12.12
CA ARG A 256 -8.63 11.65 -11.15
C ARG A 256 -8.92 11.12 -9.75
N GLU A 257 -7.87 10.85 -9.00
CA GLU A 257 -8.01 10.18 -7.72
C GLU A 257 -6.98 10.70 -6.71
N GLY A 258 -7.30 10.56 -5.42
CA GLY A 258 -6.39 10.88 -4.33
C GLY A 258 -6.66 10.06 -3.09
N ALA A 259 -5.60 9.76 -2.34
CA ALA A 259 -5.70 9.02 -1.09
C ALA A 259 -4.59 9.38 -0.11
N PRO A 260 -4.85 9.30 1.21
CA PRO A 260 -3.81 9.34 2.21
C PRO A 260 -3.01 8.03 2.23
N LEU A 261 -1.69 8.15 2.43
CA LEU A 261 -0.74 7.06 2.59
C LEU A 261 -0.15 7.13 4.00
N PRO A 262 -0.47 6.18 4.91
CA PRO A 262 0.13 6.14 6.23
C PRO A 262 1.52 5.52 6.14
N LEU A 263 2.57 6.32 6.35
CA LEU A 263 3.95 5.86 6.18
C LEU A 263 4.59 5.31 7.45
N LYS A 264 3.81 5.11 8.51
CA LYS A 264 4.32 4.60 9.78
C LYS A 264 3.35 3.61 10.40
N PRO A 265 3.77 2.37 10.70
CA PRO A 265 2.95 1.43 11.43
C PRO A 265 2.49 1.98 12.77
N LEU A 266 1.22 1.80 13.08
CA LEU A 266 0.67 2.20 14.37
C LEU A 266 1.39 1.49 15.52
N PRO A 267 1.51 2.13 16.70
CA PRO A 267 2.14 1.51 17.87
C PRO A 267 1.31 0.34 18.41
N ARG A 268 0.03 0.30 18.13
CA ARG A 268 -0.92 -0.73 18.53
C ARG A 268 -1.85 -1.08 17.37
N TRP A 269 -2.07 -2.39 17.15
CA TRP A 269 -2.94 -2.89 16.07
C TRP A 269 -4.17 -3.62 16.59
N ASP A 270 -4.32 -3.77 17.89
CA ASP A 270 -5.42 -4.49 18.52
C ASP A 270 -6.05 -3.67 19.66
N ASN A 271 -7.29 -3.98 20.00
CA ASN A 271 -7.96 -3.37 21.15
C ASN A 271 -7.75 -4.14 22.46
N GLY A 272 -7.00 -5.24 22.43
CA GLY A 272 -6.77 -6.12 23.59
C GLY A 272 -7.95 -7.01 23.94
N ARG A 273 -8.98 -7.11 23.07
CA ARG A 273 -10.18 -7.91 23.26
C ARG A 273 -10.49 -8.80 22.06
N ASP A 274 -10.94 -8.23 20.96
CA ASP A 274 -11.51 -8.96 19.82
C ASP A 274 -11.36 -8.25 18.47
N VAL A 275 -10.65 -7.10 18.41
CA VAL A 275 -10.41 -6.34 17.18
C VAL A 275 -8.92 -6.30 16.88
N VAL A 276 -8.53 -6.60 15.63
CA VAL A 276 -7.18 -6.41 15.09
C VAL A 276 -7.23 -5.66 13.77
N LEU A 277 -6.25 -4.79 13.53
CA LEU A 277 -6.12 -4.00 12.31
C LEU A 277 -5.17 -4.65 11.31
N ALA A 278 -5.42 -4.44 10.01
CA ALA A 278 -4.57 -4.92 8.92
C ALA A 278 -4.38 -3.86 7.82
N GLY A 279 -3.26 -3.93 7.13
CA GLY A 279 -2.96 -3.06 5.99
C GLY A 279 -2.89 -1.57 6.36
N TYR A 280 -3.50 -0.70 5.56
CA TYR A 280 -3.45 0.75 5.79
C TYR A 280 -4.15 1.18 7.09
N ALA A 281 -5.14 0.42 7.57
CA ALA A 281 -5.76 0.67 8.87
C ALA A 281 -4.76 0.49 10.03
N ALA A 282 -3.75 -0.38 9.84
CA ALA A 282 -2.64 -0.58 10.77
C ALA A 282 -1.43 0.35 10.50
N GLY A 283 -1.52 1.23 9.50
CA GLY A 283 -0.47 2.17 9.13
C GLY A 283 0.65 1.59 8.28
N VAL A 284 0.44 0.48 7.58
CA VAL A 284 1.50 -0.29 6.90
C VAL A 284 1.62 0.10 5.43
N VAL A 285 2.49 1.04 5.15
CA VAL A 285 3.00 1.38 3.80
C VAL A 285 4.49 1.61 3.93
N ALA A 286 5.29 1.09 3.01
CA ALA A 286 6.73 1.30 3.04
C ALA A 286 7.07 2.79 2.87
N PRO A 287 7.75 3.41 3.83
CA PRO A 287 8.28 4.76 3.65
C PRO A 287 9.17 4.83 2.41
N ALA A 288 9.46 6.00 1.91
CA ALA A 288 10.26 6.27 0.72
C ALA A 288 9.67 5.75 -0.60
N SER A 289 9.16 4.51 -0.69
CA SER A 289 8.61 3.95 -1.93
C SER A 289 7.08 4.07 -2.05
N GLY A 290 6.35 4.28 -0.94
CA GLY A 290 4.89 4.29 -0.96
C GLY A 290 4.25 2.93 -1.29
N GLU A 291 5.06 1.85 -1.38
CA GLU A 291 4.57 0.51 -1.68
C GLU A 291 3.76 -0.04 -0.50
N GLY A 292 2.53 -0.39 -0.76
CA GLY A 292 1.61 -0.80 0.28
C GLY A 292 0.82 -2.07 -0.01
N ILE A 293 0.78 -2.57 -1.27
CA ILE A 293 -0.05 -3.74 -1.61
C ILE A 293 0.52 -5.00 -0.97
N TYR A 294 1.85 -5.24 -1.12
CA TYR A 294 2.51 -6.38 -0.50
C TYR A 294 2.31 -6.40 1.03
N TYR A 295 2.59 -5.27 1.67
CA TYR A 295 2.47 -5.17 3.12
C TYR A 295 1.02 -5.21 3.60
N ALA A 296 0.06 -4.78 2.78
CA ALA A 296 -1.36 -4.93 3.09
C ALA A 296 -1.77 -6.41 3.07
N MET A 297 -1.39 -7.17 2.05
CA MET A 297 -1.69 -8.60 1.96
C MET A 297 -1.00 -9.38 3.08
N LEU A 298 0.29 -9.15 3.32
CA LEU A 298 1.01 -9.74 4.45
C LEU A 298 0.38 -9.39 5.80
N GLY A 299 -0.01 -8.12 5.99
CA GLY A 299 -0.73 -7.68 7.20
C GLY A 299 -2.08 -8.39 7.36
N GLY A 300 -2.77 -8.67 6.24
CA GLY A 300 -3.98 -9.47 6.21
C GLY A 300 -3.77 -10.91 6.68
N GLN A 301 -2.73 -11.59 6.17
CA GLN A 301 -2.34 -12.94 6.63
C GLN A 301 -2.03 -12.95 8.13
N LEU A 302 -1.18 -12.02 8.60
CA LEU A 302 -0.81 -11.95 10.02
C LEU A 302 -1.98 -11.64 10.93
N ALA A 303 -2.93 -10.82 10.48
CA ALA A 303 -4.17 -10.55 11.23
C ALA A 303 -5.08 -11.79 11.27
N ALA A 304 -5.18 -12.53 10.15
CA ALA A 304 -5.91 -13.78 10.09
C ALA A 304 -5.32 -14.86 11.01
N GLU A 305 -3.99 -15.01 11.04
CA GLU A 305 -3.31 -15.92 11.97
C GLU A 305 -3.59 -15.54 13.42
N ALA A 306 -3.53 -14.26 13.76
CA ALA A 306 -3.81 -13.77 15.11
C ALA A 306 -5.28 -13.97 15.52
N ALA A 307 -6.23 -13.74 14.59
CA ALA A 307 -7.65 -14.00 14.79
C ALA A 307 -7.94 -15.50 14.95
N HIS A 308 -7.33 -16.35 14.11
CA HIS A 308 -7.43 -17.81 14.26
C HIS A 308 -6.97 -18.27 15.64
N GLU A 309 -5.85 -17.77 16.12
CA GLU A 309 -5.31 -18.13 17.42
C GLU A 309 -6.21 -17.63 18.58
N LEU A 310 -6.79 -16.43 18.46
CA LEU A 310 -7.82 -15.96 19.40
C LEU A 310 -9.02 -16.91 19.43
N LEU A 311 -9.56 -17.28 18.26
CA LEU A 311 -10.74 -18.15 18.15
C LEU A 311 -10.49 -19.55 18.71
N ARG A 312 -9.26 -20.08 18.50
CA ARG A 312 -8.84 -21.39 18.97
C ARG A 312 -8.61 -21.45 20.49
N THR A 313 -8.04 -20.37 21.08
CA THR A 313 -7.58 -20.39 22.48
C THR A 313 -8.49 -19.58 23.42
N GLY A 314 -9.32 -18.69 22.89
CA GLY A 314 -10.05 -17.69 23.67
C GLY A 314 -9.19 -16.57 24.25
N GLN A 315 -7.87 -16.54 23.95
CA GLN A 315 -6.93 -15.58 24.53
C GLN A 315 -6.79 -14.32 23.67
N ALA A 316 -7.32 -13.20 24.14
CA ALA A 316 -7.24 -11.90 23.45
C ALA A 316 -5.79 -11.43 23.17
N SER A 317 -4.83 -11.87 23.97
CA SER A 317 -3.39 -11.57 23.77
C SER A 317 -2.84 -12.09 22.45
N ALA A 318 -3.48 -13.08 21.82
CA ALA A 318 -3.13 -13.60 20.50
C ALA A 318 -3.16 -12.52 19.42
N LEU A 319 -4.04 -11.52 19.52
CA LEU A 319 -4.17 -10.44 18.54
C LEU A 319 -2.89 -9.59 18.43
N LYS A 320 -2.09 -9.51 19.50
CA LYS A 320 -0.79 -8.80 19.49
C LYS A 320 0.24 -9.45 18.56
N LEU A 321 0.03 -10.74 18.20
CA LEU A 321 0.95 -11.48 17.32
C LEU A 321 1.04 -10.87 15.93
N ALA A 322 -0.03 -10.31 15.40
CA ALA A 322 -0.03 -9.66 14.08
C ALA A 322 1.05 -8.59 13.98
N ARG A 323 1.01 -7.59 14.87
CA ARG A 323 2.03 -6.54 14.91
C ARG A 323 3.41 -7.07 15.29
N LYS A 324 3.49 -7.96 16.29
CA LYS A 324 4.77 -8.49 16.78
C LYS A 324 5.54 -9.20 15.67
N ARG A 325 4.88 -10.05 14.88
CA ARG A 325 5.49 -10.77 13.74
C ARG A 325 5.89 -9.81 12.63
N PHE A 326 5.00 -8.89 12.26
CA PHE A 326 5.30 -7.87 11.25
C PHE A 326 6.53 -7.04 11.62
N MET A 327 6.59 -6.50 12.84
CA MET A 327 7.71 -5.66 13.29
C MET A 327 9.00 -6.44 13.47
N LYS A 328 8.94 -7.72 13.81
CA LYS A 328 10.12 -8.60 13.89
C LYS A 328 10.76 -8.78 12.51
N GLU A 329 9.97 -8.95 11.46
CA GLU A 329 10.48 -9.19 10.11
C GLU A 329 10.80 -7.88 9.35
N HIS A 330 9.92 -6.89 9.45
CA HIS A 330 9.98 -5.69 8.62
C HIS A 330 10.28 -4.39 9.39
N GLY A 331 10.30 -4.41 10.70
CA GLY A 331 10.49 -3.20 11.52
C GLY A 331 11.78 -2.44 11.20
N THR A 332 12.89 -3.15 11.03
CA THR A 332 14.18 -2.56 10.66
C THR A 332 14.14 -1.94 9.25
N VAL A 333 13.50 -2.63 8.29
CA VAL A 333 13.32 -2.11 6.92
C VAL A 333 12.51 -0.82 6.94
N PHE A 334 11.40 -0.80 7.68
CA PHE A 334 10.55 0.39 7.81
C PHE A 334 11.29 1.56 8.47
N TRP A 335 12.10 1.28 9.49
CA TRP A 335 12.92 2.30 10.13
C TRP A 335 13.96 2.89 9.17
N VAL A 336 14.70 2.05 8.45
CA VAL A 336 15.70 2.47 7.45
C VAL A 336 15.04 3.29 6.34
N LEU A 337 13.93 2.81 5.76
CA LEU A 337 13.23 3.52 4.70
C LEU A 337 12.66 4.87 5.19
N GLY A 338 12.16 4.93 6.42
CA GLY A 338 11.70 6.18 7.02
C GLY A 338 12.83 7.21 7.22
N MET A 339 14.01 6.73 7.65
CA MET A 339 15.21 7.55 7.77
C MET A 339 15.70 8.03 6.40
N MET A 340 15.72 7.15 5.39
CA MET A 340 16.07 7.50 4.01
C MET A 340 15.15 8.57 3.45
N GLN A 341 13.83 8.43 3.60
CA GLN A 341 12.86 9.43 3.15
C GLN A 341 13.12 10.78 3.84
N TRP A 342 13.25 10.78 5.15
CA TRP A 342 13.52 11.99 5.91
C TRP A 342 14.83 12.66 5.50
N PHE A 343 15.87 11.90 5.22
CA PHE A 343 17.18 12.45 4.86
C PHE A 343 17.26 12.88 3.39
N TRP A 344 16.94 11.98 2.45
CA TRP A 344 17.20 12.20 1.02
C TRP A 344 16.17 13.12 0.36
N TYR A 345 14.91 13.14 0.82
CA TYR A 345 13.84 13.86 0.13
C TYR A 345 13.64 15.30 0.59
N THR A 346 14.46 15.82 1.51
CA THR A 346 14.24 17.15 2.11
C THR A 346 14.77 18.32 1.30
N THR A 347 15.86 18.18 0.54
CA THR A 347 16.46 19.26 -0.25
C THR A 347 16.86 18.77 -1.64
N ASP A 348 16.87 19.67 -2.65
CA ASP A 348 17.25 19.30 -4.01
C ASP A 348 18.72 18.84 -4.08
N ARG A 349 19.62 19.43 -3.28
CA ARG A 349 21.01 18.95 -3.19
C ARG A 349 21.11 17.51 -2.73
N ARG A 350 20.26 17.08 -1.76
CA ARG A 350 20.23 15.68 -1.29
C ARG A 350 19.59 14.77 -2.32
N ARG A 351 18.50 15.19 -2.95
CA ARG A 351 17.85 14.42 -4.03
C ARG A 351 18.79 14.19 -5.21
N GLU A 352 19.55 15.24 -5.60
CA GLU A 352 20.57 15.13 -6.66
C GLU A 352 21.59 14.04 -6.31
N ARG A 353 22.12 14.06 -5.09
CA ARG A 353 23.05 13.05 -4.60
C ARG A 353 22.43 11.66 -4.52
N PHE A 354 21.18 11.56 -4.07
CA PHE A 354 20.45 10.30 -4.01
C PHE A 354 20.32 9.66 -5.39
N VAL A 355 19.93 10.42 -6.40
CA VAL A 355 19.84 9.89 -7.77
C VAL A 355 21.23 9.55 -8.31
N LYS A 356 22.25 10.38 -8.08
CA LYS A 356 23.62 10.13 -8.53
C LYS A 356 24.23 8.87 -7.89
N ILE A 357 23.99 8.59 -6.62
CA ILE A 357 24.44 7.37 -5.95
C ILE A 357 23.85 6.12 -6.63
N CYS A 358 22.65 6.22 -7.20
CA CYS A 358 22.00 5.13 -7.93
C CYS A 358 22.66 4.80 -9.28
N GLU A 359 23.70 5.52 -9.72
CA GLU A 359 24.56 5.10 -10.83
C GLU A 359 25.46 3.91 -10.47
N ASP A 360 25.77 3.75 -9.18
CA ASP A 360 26.57 2.64 -8.70
C ASP A 360 25.77 1.33 -8.76
N ARG A 361 26.27 0.33 -9.49
CA ARG A 361 25.60 -0.96 -9.68
C ARG A 361 25.33 -1.71 -8.36
N ASP A 362 26.22 -1.59 -7.40
CA ASP A 362 26.00 -2.22 -6.09
C ASP A 362 24.81 -1.56 -5.35
N VAL A 363 24.69 -0.22 -5.47
CA VAL A 363 23.55 0.53 -4.92
C VAL A 363 22.26 0.16 -5.63
N GLN A 364 22.29 0.08 -6.97
CA GLN A 364 21.14 -0.37 -7.77
C GLN A 364 20.68 -1.76 -7.31
N GLN A 365 21.61 -2.72 -7.24
CA GLN A 365 21.31 -4.08 -6.82
C GLN A 365 20.73 -4.14 -5.40
N LEU A 366 21.32 -3.43 -4.43
CA LEU A 366 20.85 -3.41 -3.05
C LEU A 366 19.47 -2.74 -2.91
N THR A 367 19.28 -1.60 -3.57
CA THR A 367 17.99 -0.87 -3.57
C THR A 367 16.90 -1.74 -4.21
N PHE A 368 17.24 -2.35 -5.32
CA PHE A 368 16.35 -3.20 -6.09
C PHE A 368 15.98 -4.48 -5.32
N GLU A 369 16.96 -5.22 -4.77
CA GLU A 369 16.70 -6.41 -3.96
C GLU A 369 15.89 -6.10 -2.72
N SER A 370 16.14 -4.95 -2.07
CA SER A 370 15.34 -4.50 -0.93
C SER A 370 13.90 -4.22 -1.32
N TYR A 371 13.66 -3.60 -2.48
CA TYR A 371 12.31 -3.35 -3.00
C TYR A 371 11.65 -4.63 -3.48
N MET A 372 12.34 -5.47 -4.27
CA MET A 372 11.79 -6.68 -4.89
C MET A 372 11.63 -7.82 -3.90
N ASN A 373 12.61 -8.04 -3.03
CA ASN A 373 12.67 -9.17 -2.10
C ASN A 373 12.26 -8.82 -0.68
N LYS A 374 12.02 -7.53 -0.38
CA LYS A 374 11.61 -7.04 0.95
C LYS A 374 12.55 -7.47 2.08
N LYS A 375 13.84 -7.69 1.75
CA LYS A 375 14.88 -8.10 2.71
C LYS A 375 16.05 -7.16 2.62
N LEU A 376 16.57 -6.73 3.75
CA LEU A 376 17.88 -6.11 3.80
C LEU A 376 18.91 -7.20 3.48
N THR A 377 19.58 -7.05 2.33
CA THR A 377 20.50 -8.06 1.83
C THR A 377 21.76 -8.07 2.67
N ARG A 378 21.96 -9.10 3.50
CA ARG A 378 23.19 -9.30 4.27
C ARG A 378 24.36 -9.85 3.43
N LYS A 379 24.12 -10.17 2.15
CA LYS A 379 25.10 -10.90 1.29
C LYS A 379 26.32 -10.09 0.86
N LYS A 380 26.33 -8.77 1.01
CA LYS A 380 27.50 -7.93 0.68
C LYS A 380 27.75 -6.90 1.79
N PRO A 381 28.26 -7.30 2.96
CA PRO A 381 28.49 -6.37 4.08
C PRO A 381 29.46 -5.23 3.68
N MET A 382 30.45 -5.50 2.84
CA MET A 382 31.38 -4.48 2.32
C MET A 382 30.68 -3.45 1.41
N ALA A 383 29.65 -3.82 0.66
CA ALA A 383 28.86 -2.87 -0.14
C ALA A 383 28.05 -1.93 0.77
N HIS A 384 27.42 -2.46 1.83
CA HIS A 384 26.76 -1.63 2.84
C HIS A 384 27.74 -0.69 3.56
N VAL A 385 28.92 -1.20 3.92
CA VAL A 385 29.99 -0.41 4.53
C VAL A 385 30.50 0.65 3.55
N ARG A 386 30.75 0.29 2.29
CA ARG A 386 31.20 1.22 1.23
C ARG A 386 30.16 2.31 0.93
N ILE A 387 28.87 1.94 0.86
CA ILE A 387 27.78 2.90 0.70
C ILE A 387 27.71 3.81 1.93
N PHE A 388 27.73 3.25 3.15
CA PHE A 388 27.74 4.02 4.39
C PHE A 388 28.91 5.01 4.44
N PHE A 389 30.14 4.57 4.12
CA PHE A 389 31.31 5.46 4.10
C PHE A 389 31.28 6.46 2.95
N LYS A 390 30.79 6.09 1.77
CA LYS A 390 30.52 7.07 0.69
C LYS A 390 29.49 8.10 1.12
N ASP A 391 28.39 7.66 1.76
CA ASP A 391 27.35 8.54 2.29
C ASP A 391 27.88 9.44 3.40
N VAL A 392 28.69 8.92 4.34
CA VAL A 392 29.31 9.69 5.41
C VAL A 392 30.39 10.65 4.84
N ALA A 393 31.21 10.22 3.88
CA ALA A 393 32.19 11.10 3.23
C ALA A 393 31.51 12.24 2.43
N HIS A 394 30.38 11.94 1.76
CA HIS A 394 29.56 12.96 1.11
C HIS A 394 28.82 13.86 2.12
N LEU A 395 28.39 13.31 3.25
CA LEU A 395 27.79 14.07 4.36
C LEU A 395 28.77 15.08 4.96
N LEU A 396 30.01 14.64 5.16
CA LEU A 396 31.08 15.47 5.75
C LEU A 396 31.72 16.42 4.73
N GLY A 397 31.30 16.40 3.46
CA GLY A 397 31.89 17.23 2.42
C GLY A 397 33.30 16.82 2.00
N LEU A 398 33.76 15.63 2.42
CA LEU A 398 35.12 15.12 2.18
C LEU A 398 35.31 14.48 0.79
N ALA A 399 34.20 14.14 0.09
CA ALA A 399 34.25 13.69 -1.29
C ALA A 399 33.82 14.84 -2.22
N ARG A 400 34.75 15.28 -3.08
CA ARG A 400 34.42 16.19 -4.19
C ARG A 400 33.59 15.43 -5.24
N VAL A 401 32.58 16.10 -5.74
CA VAL A 401 31.74 15.67 -6.87
C VAL A 401 32.58 15.46 -8.12
#